data_1a33c8d3bc1aa934fe5b1bf5bb5659ea
#
_entry.id   1a33c8d3bc1aa934fe5b1bf5bb5659ea
#
_cell.length_a   1.000
_cell.length_b   1.000
_cell.length_c   1.000
_cell.angle_alpha   90.00
_cell.angle_beta   90.00
_cell.angle_gamma   90.00
#
_symmetry.space_group_name_H-M   'P 1'
#
loop_
_entity.id
_entity.type
_entity.pdbx_description
1 polymer ?
#
loop_
_entity_poly.entity_id
_entity_poly.type
_entity_poly.pdbx_seq_one_letter_code
_entity_poly.pdbx_strand_id
1 'polypeptide(L)'
;PVGNDAAPELLPSPEQRETVYRRIRKLRAEKPLFAMDFQNDAEYVGGCIAGGRRYLHINAGGDVDPCVFIHYSNANIREMSLLEALQSPIFMAYHDNMPFNDNMMRPCPMLENPEKLRAMVAETGARSTDPQSPETAEHLCAKCDGYAACWKPEADRLWAERQAEKAARTGK
;
A
#
# COMPACT_ATOMS: atom_id res chain seq x y z
N PRO A 1 4.95 4.65 -9.31
CA PRO A 1 6.21 5.40 -9.22
C PRO A 1 7.44 4.53 -8.97
N VAL A 2 7.42 3.25 -9.37
CA VAL A 2 8.51 2.29 -9.13
C VAL A 2 9.48 2.29 -10.30
N GLY A 3 10.79 2.20 -10.02
CA GLY A 3 11.86 2.19 -11.01
C GLY A 3 12.31 3.58 -11.47
N ASN A 4 13.44 3.61 -12.21
CA ASN A 4 14.06 4.85 -12.66
C ASN A 4 13.23 5.60 -13.73
N ASP A 5 12.47 4.87 -14.54
CA ASP A 5 11.60 5.43 -15.59
C ASP A 5 10.16 5.68 -15.08
N ALA A 6 9.99 5.73 -13.77
CA ALA A 6 8.68 6.02 -13.18
C ALA A 6 8.17 7.41 -13.58
N ALA A 7 6.89 7.49 -13.91
CA ALA A 7 6.19 8.70 -14.29
C ALA A 7 5.15 9.09 -13.19
N PRO A 8 5.59 9.72 -12.08
CA PRO A 8 4.69 10.09 -10.98
C PRO A 8 3.54 11.00 -11.41
N GLU A 9 3.72 11.77 -12.47
CA GLU A 9 2.69 12.64 -13.07
C GLU A 9 1.49 11.88 -13.64
N LEU A 10 1.63 10.57 -13.87
CA LEU A 10 0.52 9.70 -14.28
C LEU A 10 -0.33 9.18 -13.12
N LEU A 11 0.07 9.47 -11.88
CA LEU A 11 -0.77 9.15 -10.72
C LEU A 11 -2.09 9.95 -10.80
N PRO A 12 -3.22 9.35 -10.40
CA PRO A 12 -4.50 10.04 -10.45
C PRO A 12 -4.51 11.26 -9.50
N SER A 13 -5.13 12.36 -9.91
CA SER A 13 -5.36 13.47 -9.00
C SER A 13 -6.31 13.06 -7.85
N PRO A 14 -6.35 13.82 -6.73
CA PRO A 14 -7.30 13.57 -5.65
C PRO A 14 -8.75 13.50 -6.13
N GLU A 15 -9.17 14.37 -7.06
CA GLU A 15 -10.52 14.42 -7.63
C GLU A 15 -10.82 13.21 -8.51
N GLN A 16 -9.84 12.76 -9.28
CA GLN A 16 -9.96 11.55 -10.09
C GLN A 16 -10.11 10.32 -9.19
N ARG A 17 -9.30 10.24 -8.12
CA ARG A 17 -9.35 9.15 -7.15
C ARG A 17 -10.69 9.13 -6.39
N GLU A 18 -11.19 10.28 -5.94
CA GLU A 18 -12.54 10.39 -5.36
C GLU A 18 -13.61 9.92 -6.34
N THR A 19 -13.51 10.36 -7.60
CA THR A 19 -14.47 9.95 -8.65
C THR A 19 -14.51 8.42 -8.79
N VAL A 20 -13.36 7.76 -8.84
CA VAL A 20 -13.27 6.29 -8.93
C VAL A 20 -13.87 5.66 -7.68
N TYR A 21 -13.49 6.12 -6.49
CA TYR A 21 -14.02 5.65 -5.22
C TYR A 21 -15.56 5.67 -5.18
N ARG A 22 -16.17 6.80 -5.52
CA ARG A 22 -17.64 6.94 -5.52
C ARG A 22 -18.30 6.08 -6.59
N ARG A 23 -17.74 6.03 -7.80
CA ARG A 23 -18.28 5.23 -8.91
C ARG A 23 -18.22 3.73 -8.64
N ILE A 24 -17.12 3.22 -8.08
CA ILE A 24 -16.99 1.79 -7.73
C ILE A 24 -18.02 1.41 -6.66
N ARG A 25 -18.22 2.24 -5.64
CA ARG A 25 -19.25 2.01 -4.61
C ARG A 25 -20.65 1.98 -5.19
N LYS A 26 -20.98 2.94 -6.05
CA LYS A 26 -22.28 2.98 -6.75
C LYS A 26 -22.45 1.73 -7.62
N LEU A 27 -21.45 1.39 -8.42
CA LEU A 27 -21.49 0.23 -9.30
C LEU A 27 -21.75 -1.08 -8.53
N ARG A 28 -21.09 -1.27 -7.40
CA ARG A 28 -21.30 -2.44 -6.52
C ARG A 28 -22.72 -2.49 -5.93
N ALA A 29 -23.32 -1.35 -5.66
CA ALA A 29 -24.68 -1.28 -5.15
C ALA A 29 -25.75 -1.55 -6.22
N GLU A 30 -25.46 -1.24 -7.49
CA GLU A 30 -26.44 -1.30 -8.59
C GLU A 30 -26.29 -2.57 -9.46
N LYS A 31 -25.12 -3.19 -9.46
CA LYS A 31 -24.79 -4.30 -10.36
C LYS A 31 -24.29 -5.53 -9.60
N PRO A 32 -24.74 -6.74 -9.97
CA PRO A 32 -24.24 -7.98 -9.38
C PRO A 32 -22.89 -8.37 -10.01
N LEU A 33 -21.86 -7.55 -9.77
CA LEU A 33 -20.51 -7.79 -10.26
C LEU A 33 -19.47 -7.62 -9.15
N PHE A 34 -18.38 -8.37 -9.27
CA PHE A 34 -17.21 -8.18 -8.44
C PHE A 34 -16.36 -7.04 -9.01
N ALA A 35 -16.06 -6.05 -8.18
CA ALA A 35 -15.12 -4.99 -8.48
C ALA A 35 -14.23 -4.74 -7.25
N MET A 36 -12.94 -4.60 -7.44
CA MET A 36 -11.95 -4.37 -6.40
C MET A 36 -11.21 -3.06 -6.68
N ASP A 37 -11.04 -2.27 -5.63
CA ASP A 37 -10.29 -1.03 -5.67
C ASP A 37 -9.20 -1.08 -4.59
N PHE A 38 -7.99 -1.52 -4.96
CA PHE A 38 -6.88 -1.75 -4.03
C PHE A 38 -6.56 -0.54 -3.15
N GLN A 39 -6.73 0.67 -3.68
CA GLN A 39 -6.34 1.87 -2.97
C GLN A 39 -7.42 2.37 -2.01
N ASN A 40 -8.70 2.04 -2.26
CA ASN A 40 -9.81 2.62 -1.51
C ASN A 40 -10.65 1.57 -0.76
N ASP A 41 -10.32 0.28 -0.85
CA ASP A 41 -11.06 -0.82 -0.20
C ASP A 41 -10.46 -1.25 1.15
N ALA A 42 -9.47 -0.53 1.66
CA ALA A 42 -8.77 -0.92 2.90
C ALA A 42 -9.70 -1.04 4.11
N GLU A 43 -10.80 -0.29 4.16
CA GLU A 43 -11.79 -0.40 5.25
C GLU A 43 -12.43 -1.80 5.37
N TYR A 44 -12.55 -2.53 4.27
CA TYR A 44 -13.16 -3.88 4.25
C TYR A 44 -12.19 -4.98 4.68
N VAL A 45 -10.90 -4.69 4.63
CA VAL A 45 -9.84 -5.66 4.93
C VAL A 45 -8.94 -5.21 6.09
N GLY A 46 -9.21 -4.04 6.68
CA GLY A 46 -8.49 -3.51 7.84
C GLY A 46 -7.08 -3.02 7.52
N GLY A 47 -6.89 -2.31 6.41
CA GLY A 47 -5.61 -1.72 6.00
C GLY A 47 -5.02 -2.34 4.75
N CYS A 48 -3.71 -2.19 4.57
CA CYS A 48 -2.97 -2.76 3.45
C CYS A 48 -3.04 -4.31 3.47
N ILE A 49 -3.16 -4.92 2.30
CA ILE A 49 -3.24 -6.38 2.15
C ILE A 49 -1.87 -7.06 1.96
N ALA A 50 -0.81 -6.29 1.72
CA ALA A 50 0.56 -6.75 1.47
C ALA A 50 1.26 -7.26 2.75
N GLY A 51 2.56 -7.55 2.64
CA GLY A 51 3.39 -8.00 3.75
C GLY A 51 3.02 -9.38 4.27
N GLY A 52 2.60 -10.30 3.37
CA GLY A 52 2.21 -11.67 3.74
C GLY A 52 0.83 -11.79 4.38
N ARG A 53 0.13 -10.67 4.63
CA ARG A 53 -1.18 -10.68 5.28
C ARG A 53 -2.26 -11.30 4.40
N ARG A 54 -2.32 -10.96 3.12
CA ARG A 54 -3.23 -11.51 2.12
C ARG A 54 -2.49 -11.93 0.85
N TYR A 55 -1.37 -11.29 0.56
CA TYR A 55 -0.45 -11.66 -0.50
C TYR A 55 0.97 -11.17 -0.20
N LEU A 56 1.90 -11.69 -0.95
CA LEU A 56 3.28 -11.26 -1.10
C LEU A 56 3.66 -11.39 -2.58
N HIS A 57 4.84 -10.90 -2.93
CA HIS A 57 5.39 -11.06 -4.27
C HIS A 57 6.69 -11.87 -4.21
N ILE A 58 6.88 -12.76 -5.16
CA ILE A 58 8.15 -13.47 -5.37
C ILE A 58 8.63 -13.09 -6.76
N ASN A 59 9.78 -12.44 -6.83
CA ASN A 59 10.34 -12.01 -8.11
C ASN A 59 11.07 -13.15 -8.83
N ALA A 60 11.51 -12.92 -10.07
CA ALA A 60 12.21 -13.93 -10.88
C ALA A 60 13.55 -14.37 -10.27
N GLY A 61 14.17 -13.55 -9.42
CA GLY A 61 15.37 -13.87 -8.66
C GLY A 61 15.10 -14.76 -7.45
N GLY A 62 13.84 -14.94 -7.07
CA GLY A 62 13.43 -15.68 -5.88
C GLY A 62 13.33 -14.82 -4.62
N ASP A 63 13.57 -13.50 -4.71
CA ASP A 63 13.40 -12.62 -3.56
C ASP A 63 11.92 -12.52 -3.18
N VAL A 64 11.65 -12.52 -1.89
CA VAL A 64 10.29 -12.46 -1.34
C VAL A 64 10.04 -11.04 -0.88
N ASP A 65 9.27 -10.30 -1.69
CA ASP A 65 8.94 -8.91 -1.46
C ASP A 65 7.60 -8.76 -0.74
N PRO A 66 7.42 -7.76 0.13
CA PRO A 66 6.14 -7.51 0.78
C PRO A 66 5.00 -7.20 -0.21
N CYS A 67 5.31 -6.56 -1.34
CA CYS A 67 4.34 -6.11 -2.33
C CYS A 67 4.97 -6.09 -3.72
N VAL A 68 4.16 -6.33 -4.76
CA VAL A 68 4.58 -6.21 -6.16
C VAL A 68 5.10 -4.82 -6.55
N PHE A 69 4.81 -3.80 -5.76
CA PHE A 69 5.27 -2.42 -5.97
C PHE A 69 6.37 -1.99 -4.99
N ILE A 70 6.76 -2.84 -4.05
CA ILE A 70 7.73 -2.53 -2.99
C ILE A 70 8.82 -3.59 -3.03
N HIS A 71 9.89 -3.27 -3.74
CA HIS A 71 10.98 -4.17 -4.09
C HIS A 71 12.12 -4.06 -3.07
N TYR A 72 11.84 -4.41 -1.80
CA TYR A 72 12.83 -4.49 -0.72
C TYR A 72 12.63 -5.78 0.06
N SER A 73 13.72 -6.54 0.24
CA SER A 73 13.65 -7.83 0.92
C SER A 73 14.89 -8.16 1.74
N ASN A 74 14.68 -9.04 2.74
CA ASN A 74 15.73 -9.75 3.49
C ASN A 74 15.67 -11.25 3.19
N ALA A 75 14.79 -11.71 2.28
CA ALA A 75 14.49 -13.13 2.12
C ALA A 75 14.51 -13.56 0.65
N ASN A 76 14.98 -14.79 0.40
CA ASN A 76 14.94 -15.42 -0.91
C ASN A 76 14.51 -16.89 -0.77
N ILE A 77 13.50 -17.33 -1.55
CA ILE A 77 12.95 -18.69 -1.48
C ILE A 77 13.92 -19.80 -1.90
N ARG A 78 15.06 -19.45 -2.50
CA ARG A 78 16.14 -20.42 -2.81
C ARG A 78 17.02 -20.70 -1.62
N GLU A 79 16.96 -19.86 -0.57
CA GLU A 79 17.82 -19.91 0.61
C GLU A 79 17.06 -20.31 1.88
N MET A 80 15.73 -20.08 1.87
CA MET A 80 14.87 -20.36 3.03
C MET A 80 13.47 -20.77 2.62
N SER A 81 12.71 -21.35 3.54
CA SER A 81 11.32 -21.67 3.35
C SER A 81 10.44 -20.41 3.29
N LEU A 82 9.25 -20.51 2.70
CA LEU A 82 8.29 -19.41 2.68
C LEU A 82 7.87 -18.95 4.09
N LEU A 83 7.79 -19.88 5.03
CA LEU A 83 7.46 -19.55 6.43
C LEU A 83 8.57 -18.72 7.09
N GLU A 84 9.84 -19.06 6.87
CA GLU A 84 10.97 -18.26 7.34
C GLU A 84 11.00 -16.89 6.65
N ALA A 85 10.72 -16.83 5.36
CA ALA A 85 10.63 -15.57 4.63
C ALA A 85 9.56 -14.63 5.19
N LEU A 86 8.40 -15.15 5.59
CA LEU A 86 7.34 -14.40 6.26
C LEU A 86 7.73 -13.90 7.67
N GLN A 87 8.77 -14.48 8.27
CA GLN A 87 9.34 -14.06 9.54
C GLN A 87 10.58 -13.18 9.38
N SER A 88 10.95 -12.84 8.14
CA SER A 88 12.10 -11.97 7.88
C SER A 88 11.85 -10.55 8.41
N PRO A 89 12.92 -9.77 8.70
CA PRO A 89 12.79 -8.47 9.34
C PRO A 89 11.80 -7.53 8.64
N ILE A 90 11.80 -7.45 7.31
CA ILE A 90 10.89 -6.55 6.59
C ILE A 90 9.41 -6.99 6.72
N PHE A 91 9.13 -8.30 6.71
CA PHE A 91 7.77 -8.81 6.89
C PHE A 91 7.28 -8.59 8.32
N MET A 92 8.14 -8.77 9.31
CA MET A 92 7.82 -8.46 10.71
C MET A 92 7.59 -6.96 10.92
N ALA A 93 8.38 -6.09 10.30
CA ALA A 93 8.13 -4.64 10.33
C ALA A 93 6.77 -4.28 9.70
N TYR A 94 6.37 -4.94 8.62
CA TYR A 94 5.03 -4.80 8.05
C TYR A 94 3.93 -5.23 9.02
N HIS A 95 4.10 -6.38 9.67
CA HIS A 95 3.15 -6.90 10.66
C HIS A 95 2.98 -5.92 11.82
N ASP A 96 4.06 -5.43 12.39
CA ASP A 96 4.06 -4.63 13.61
C ASP A 96 3.58 -3.17 13.39
N ASN A 97 3.73 -2.65 12.16
CA ASN A 97 3.28 -1.31 11.79
C ASN A 97 1.87 -1.26 11.18
N MET A 98 1.20 -2.39 11.03
CA MET A 98 -0.13 -2.42 10.42
C MET A 98 -1.23 -2.16 11.48
N PRO A 99 -2.23 -1.32 11.17
CA PRO A 99 -2.40 -0.55 9.94
C PRO A 99 -1.45 0.64 9.88
N PHE A 100 -0.91 0.95 8.71
CA PHE A 100 0.02 2.06 8.52
C PHE A 100 -0.60 3.44 8.76
N ASN A 101 -1.93 3.51 8.76
CA ASN A 101 -2.71 4.71 9.04
C ASN A 101 -4.09 4.33 9.55
N ASP A 102 -4.63 5.09 10.51
CA ASP A 102 -6.00 4.92 11.01
C ASP A 102 -7.05 5.33 9.97
N ASN A 103 -6.67 6.21 9.05
CA ASN A 103 -7.47 6.57 7.90
C ASN A 103 -7.34 5.52 6.79
N MET A 104 -8.39 4.71 6.60
CA MET A 104 -8.40 3.62 5.62
C MET A 104 -8.45 4.08 4.15
N MET A 105 -8.51 5.39 3.89
CA MET A 105 -8.26 5.98 2.57
C MET A 105 -6.75 6.19 2.31
N ARG A 106 -5.90 5.83 3.27
CA ARG A 106 -4.43 5.97 3.21
C ARG A 106 -3.72 4.69 3.67
N PRO A 107 -4.03 3.51 3.06
CA PRO A 107 -3.51 2.23 3.57
C PRO A 107 -2.07 1.91 3.19
N CYS A 108 -1.53 2.51 2.13
CA CYS A 108 -0.26 2.09 1.53
C CYS A 108 0.95 2.75 2.22
N PRO A 109 1.95 1.94 2.66
CA PRO A 109 3.14 2.50 3.29
C PRO A 109 4.09 3.21 2.30
N MET A 110 3.94 2.98 0.99
CA MET A 110 4.74 3.65 -0.03
C MET A 110 4.04 4.91 -0.55
N LEU A 111 2.80 4.74 -1.02
CA LEU A 111 2.13 5.80 -1.79
C LEU A 111 1.55 6.89 -0.90
N GLU A 112 1.15 6.55 0.32
CA GLU A 112 0.36 7.43 1.19
C GLU A 112 1.02 7.71 2.55
N ASN A 113 1.97 6.86 2.95
CA ASN A 113 2.74 6.99 4.19
C ASN A 113 4.22 6.67 3.92
N PRO A 114 4.87 7.40 3.00
CA PRO A 114 6.25 7.08 2.55
C PRO A 114 7.28 7.11 3.68
N GLU A 115 7.04 7.87 4.73
CA GLU A 115 7.85 7.87 5.95
C GLU A 115 7.88 6.50 6.64
N LYS A 116 6.78 5.74 6.57
CA LYS A 116 6.70 4.39 7.13
C LYS A 116 7.58 3.41 6.37
N LEU A 117 7.54 3.46 5.04
CA LEU A 117 8.39 2.58 4.23
C LEU A 117 9.88 2.90 4.44
N ARG A 118 10.26 4.19 4.47
CA ARG A 118 11.64 4.60 4.77
C ARG A 118 12.12 4.01 6.09
N ALA A 119 11.34 4.18 7.15
CA ALA A 119 11.67 3.67 8.48
C ALA A 119 11.83 2.15 8.46
N MET A 120 10.86 1.41 7.94
CA MET A 120 10.91 -0.04 7.88
C MET A 120 12.13 -0.57 7.12
N VAL A 121 12.45 0.00 5.96
CA VAL A 121 13.63 -0.42 5.19
C VAL A 121 14.94 -0.10 5.92
N ALA A 122 15.03 1.08 6.54
CA ALA A 122 16.22 1.49 7.30
C ALA A 122 16.43 0.61 8.54
N GLU A 123 15.38 0.33 9.31
CA GLU A 123 15.43 -0.48 10.53
C GLU A 123 15.75 -1.95 10.24
N THR A 124 15.23 -2.48 9.14
CA THR A 124 15.38 -3.90 8.80
C THR A 124 16.63 -4.21 7.97
N GLY A 125 17.24 -3.19 7.38
CA GLY A 125 18.34 -3.37 6.43
C GLY A 125 17.93 -4.13 5.16
N ALA A 126 16.64 -4.10 4.80
CA ALA A 126 16.15 -4.72 3.58
C ALA A 126 16.82 -4.09 2.34
N ARG A 127 17.30 -4.93 1.43
CA ARG A 127 17.97 -4.50 0.20
C ARG A 127 16.97 -4.32 -0.95
N SER A 128 17.29 -3.46 -1.90
CA SER A 128 16.55 -3.41 -3.16
C SER A 128 16.67 -4.74 -3.92
N THR A 129 15.54 -5.22 -4.41
CA THR A 129 15.38 -6.48 -5.14
C THR A 129 15.06 -6.27 -6.62
N ASP A 130 14.96 -5.02 -7.07
CA ASP A 130 14.81 -4.70 -8.49
C ASP A 130 16.14 -4.92 -9.23
N PRO A 131 16.24 -5.91 -10.14
CA PRO A 131 17.49 -6.22 -10.82
C PRO A 131 17.83 -5.23 -11.94
N GLN A 132 16.84 -4.48 -12.45
CA GLN A 132 17.02 -3.56 -13.58
C GLN A 132 17.22 -2.12 -13.10
N SER A 133 16.53 -1.74 -12.05
CA SER A 133 16.50 -0.37 -11.53
C SER A 133 16.62 -0.35 -10.00
N PRO A 134 17.70 -0.88 -9.41
CA PRO A 134 17.85 -0.85 -7.97
C PRO A 134 17.86 0.60 -7.47
N GLU A 135 16.98 0.89 -6.52
CA GLU A 135 16.87 2.23 -5.93
C GLU A 135 16.78 2.16 -4.40
N THR A 136 17.19 3.22 -3.73
CA THR A 136 17.05 3.34 -2.29
C THR A 136 15.60 3.64 -1.92
N ALA A 137 15.19 3.24 -0.70
CA ALA A 137 13.86 3.58 -0.19
C ALA A 137 13.65 5.11 -0.14
N GLU A 138 14.71 5.88 0.13
CA GLU A 138 14.65 7.33 0.11
C GLU A 138 14.29 7.87 -1.27
N HIS A 139 14.94 7.39 -2.33
CA HIS A 139 14.65 7.80 -3.69
C HIS A 139 13.24 7.40 -4.14
N LEU A 140 12.82 6.15 -3.87
CA LEU A 140 11.47 5.70 -4.19
C LEU A 140 10.41 6.54 -3.48
N CYS A 141 10.56 6.74 -2.17
CA CYS A 141 9.59 7.45 -1.36
C CYS A 141 9.53 8.96 -1.69
N ALA A 142 10.66 9.58 -2.08
CA ALA A 142 10.67 10.98 -2.52
C ALA A 142 9.73 11.22 -3.71
N LYS A 143 9.55 10.24 -4.59
CA LYS A 143 8.59 10.29 -5.71
C LYS A 143 7.13 10.26 -5.24
N CYS A 144 6.87 9.77 -4.02
CA CYS A 144 5.53 9.62 -3.45
C CYS A 144 5.14 10.76 -2.50
N ASP A 145 6.11 11.51 -1.95
CA ASP A 145 5.86 12.54 -0.92
C ASP A 145 4.84 13.59 -1.38
N GLY A 146 5.00 14.11 -2.58
CA GLY A 146 4.06 15.09 -3.16
C GLY A 146 2.65 14.52 -3.31
N TYR A 147 2.52 13.30 -3.79
CA TYR A 147 1.24 12.63 -3.93
C TYR A 147 0.57 12.39 -2.56
N ALA A 148 1.32 11.88 -1.59
CA ALA A 148 0.81 11.64 -0.24
C ALA A 148 0.29 12.94 0.42
N ALA A 149 1.02 14.05 0.25
CA ALA A 149 0.63 15.36 0.76
C ALA A 149 -0.64 15.90 0.08
N CYS A 150 -0.73 15.77 -1.25
CA CYS A 150 -1.92 16.22 -2.01
C CYS A 150 -3.16 15.37 -1.71
N TRP A 151 -3.00 14.06 -1.54
CA TRP A 151 -4.12 13.16 -1.24
C TRP A 151 -4.64 13.27 0.19
N LYS A 152 -3.79 13.61 1.14
CA LYS A 152 -4.13 13.61 2.57
C LYS A 152 -5.41 14.38 2.92
N PRO A 153 -5.61 15.66 2.55
CA PRO A 153 -6.80 16.41 2.94
C PRO A 153 -8.09 15.79 2.38
N GLU A 154 -8.04 15.30 1.16
CA GLU A 154 -9.18 14.65 0.51
C GLU A 154 -9.49 13.30 1.16
N ALA A 155 -8.48 12.51 1.46
CA ALA A 155 -8.61 11.26 2.19
C ALA A 155 -9.24 11.47 3.57
N ASP A 156 -8.82 12.51 4.30
CA ASP A 156 -9.33 12.83 5.62
C ASP A 156 -10.83 13.23 5.54
N ARG A 157 -11.20 14.02 4.54
CA ARG A 157 -12.60 14.39 4.28
C ARG A 157 -13.46 13.17 3.96
N LEU A 158 -13.04 12.35 3.01
CA LEU A 158 -13.78 11.13 2.61
C LEU A 158 -13.91 10.14 3.76
N TRP A 159 -12.86 10.00 4.57
CA TRP A 159 -12.91 9.11 5.72
C TRP A 159 -13.87 9.60 6.80
N ALA A 160 -13.91 10.91 7.08
CA ALA A 160 -14.86 11.50 8.00
C ALA A 160 -16.31 11.30 7.52
N GLU A 161 -16.60 11.54 6.23
CA GLU A 161 -17.91 11.25 5.62
C GLU A 161 -18.29 9.79 5.81
N ARG A 162 -17.36 8.87 5.55
CA ARG A 162 -17.57 7.44 5.68
C ARG A 162 -17.86 7.01 7.12
N GLN A 163 -17.16 7.57 8.10
CA GLN A 163 -17.41 7.29 9.51
C GLN A 163 -18.80 7.80 9.94
N ALA A 164 -19.20 8.98 9.50
CA ALA A 164 -20.53 9.52 9.75
C ALA A 164 -21.64 8.63 9.17
N GLU A 165 -21.46 8.14 7.92
CA GLU A 165 -22.41 7.18 7.31
C GLU A 165 -22.55 5.89 8.12
N LYS A 166 -21.42 5.34 8.61
CA LYS A 166 -21.43 4.14 9.46
C LYS A 166 -22.17 4.37 10.76
N ALA A 167 -21.90 5.48 11.45
CA ALA A 167 -22.55 5.84 12.70
C ALA A 167 -24.07 5.99 12.52
N ALA A 168 -24.51 6.62 11.44
CA ALA A 168 -25.94 6.78 11.13
C ALA A 168 -26.68 5.45 10.85
N ARG A 169 -25.93 4.42 10.40
CA ARG A 169 -26.51 3.07 10.17
C ARG A 169 -26.57 2.22 11.43
N THR A 170 -25.62 2.38 12.34
CA THR A 170 -25.54 1.59 13.59
C THR A 170 -26.42 2.17 14.70
N GLY A 171 -26.81 3.43 14.61
CA GLY A 171 -27.74 4.08 15.56
C GLY A 171 -29.23 3.87 15.25
N LYS A 172 -29.55 3.03 14.28
CA LYS A 172 -30.91 2.55 13.93
C LYS A 172 -31.05 1.08 14.30
#